data_ce2dad6b29508dcd28258cb85c2dbd62
#
_entry.id   ce2dad6b29508dcd28258cb85c2dbd62
#
_cell.length_a   1.000
_cell.length_b   1.000
_cell.length_c   1.000
_cell.angle_alpha   90.00
_cell.angle_beta   90.00
_cell.angle_gamma   90.00
#
_symmetry.space_group_name_H-M   'P 1'
#
loop_
_entity.id
_entity.type
_entity.pdbx_description
1 polymer ?
#
loop_
_entity_poly.entity_id
_entity_poly.type
_entity_poly.pdbx_seq_one_letter_code
_entity_poly.pdbx_strand_id
1 'polypeptide(L)'
;MLTACFAGTVPAQRPDTARLHRTLDSLAAAHHGVVGYAVRDVDGGARFSRRGDETFPTASLIKVAVLVTLYDLAEHGQISLDDPVTLLSIDKVGGSGVLYNLHSGLTLSVRDASQLMIQLSDNTATNLVLEKISIGRTAAKMDSLGLRSTRVHHQVMLRQYTSVARDSSEKYGLGKTTPNEMAQLFTLLAQGKAVSPKADSAMLAVLETNDDSELLVRALSNVRVAHKTGADDDVRTDCGLFYLKTRVVVCVFTNKNADQRWIVDNEPQRLMGRMGAEVAMAFGTTGKGTVEKP
;
A
#
# COMPACT_ATOMS: atom_id res chain seq x y z
N MET A 1 26.70 24.92 47.49
CA MET A 1 26.50 25.31 46.07
C MET A 1 26.26 24.03 45.26
N LEU A 2 25.00 23.75 44.93
CA LEU A 2 24.66 22.63 43.99
C LEU A 2 24.67 23.22 42.58
N THR A 3 25.60 22.72 41.75
CA THR A 3 25.65 23.06 40.33
C THR A 3 24.66 22.13 39.60
N ALA A 4 23.54 22.67 39.16
CA ALA A 4 22.59 21.96 38.34
C ALA A 4 23.17 21.83 36.89
N CYS A 5 23.56 20.63 36.51
CA CYS A 5 23.87 20.31 35.10
C CYS A 5 22.57 20.30 34.30
N PHE A 6 22.33 21.33 33.51
CA PHE A 6 21.33 21.30 32.42
C PHE A 6 21.85 20.42 31.31
N ALA A 7 21.31 19.21 31.21
CA ALA A 7 21.49 18.38 30.01
C ALA A 7 20.73 19.07 28.86
N GLY A 8 21.46 19.76 28.01
CA GLY A 8 20.92 20.35 26.79
C GLY A 8 20.46 19.20 25.85
N THR A 9 19.17 19.17 25.58
CA THR A 9 18.64 18.29 24.52
C THR A 9 19.17 18.74 23.17
N VAL A 10 20.09 17.97 22.57
CA VAL A 10 20.53 18.19 21.19
C VAL A 10 19.28 18.08 20.31
N PRO A 11 18.90 19.12 19.56
CA PRO A 11 17.74 19.02 18.66
C PRO A 11 17.99 17.88 17.65
N ALA A 12 17.01 17.01 17.50
CA ALA A 12 17.09 15.92 16.52
C ALA A 12 17.36 16.53 15.14
N GLN A 13 18.47 16.14 14.54
CA GLN A 13 18.87 16.65 13.23
C GLN A 13 17.80 16.27 12.21
N ARG A 14 17.23 17.27 11.54
CA ARG A 14 16.24 17.04 10.48
C ARG A 14 16.87 16.21 9.37
N PRO A 15 16.13 15.26 8.77
CA PRO A 15 16.66 14.43 7.68
C PRO A 15 17.04 15.32 6.48
N ASP A 16 18.18 15.03 5.85
CA ASP A 16 18.57 15.66 4.59
C ASP A 16 17.75 15.08 3.44
N THR A 17 16.54 15.61 3.29
CA THR A 17 15.58 15.17 2.27
C THR A 17 16.06 15.48 0.86
N ALA A 18 16.88 16.50 0.65
CA ALA A 18 17.45 16.79 -0.66
C ALA A 18 18.47 15.73 -1.10
N ARG A 19 19.33 15.28 -0.17
CA ARG A 19 20.24 14.16 -0.41
C ARG A 19 19.46 12.86 -0.67
N LEU A 20 18.48 12.56 0.17
CA LEU A 20 17.64 11.38 -0.02
C LEU A 20 16.96 11.39 -1.38
N HIS A 21 16.36 12.50 -1.80
CA HIS A 21 15.72 12.64 -3.10
C HIS A 21 16.68 12.30 -4.24
N ARG A 22 17.90 12.89 -4.22
CA ARG A 22 18.93 12.58 -5.24
C ARG A 22 19.32 11.09 -5.24
N THR A 23 19.44 10.47 -4.07
CA THR A 23 19.76 9.05 -3.94
C THR A 23 18.66 8.19 -4.56
N LEU A 24 17.37 8.45 -4.23
CA LEU A 24 16.25 7.70 -4.80
C LEU A 24 16.13 7.93 -6.32
N ASP A 25 16.40 9.14 -6.82
CA ASP A 25 16.43 9.44 -8.25
C ASP A 25 17.54 8.67 -8.98
N SER A 26 18.72 8.56 -8.38
CA SER A 26 19.82 7.77 -8.94
C SER A 26 19.48 6.28 -9.01
N LEU A 27 18.87 5.73 -7.94
CA LEU A 27 18.41 4.33 -7.93
C LEU A 27 17.34 4.10 -8.99
N ALA A 28 16.36 5.00 -9.10
CA ALA A 28 15.29 4.91 -10.08
C ALA A 28 15.81 5.03 -11.53
N ALA A 29 16.83 5.85 -11.77
CA ALA A 29 17.43 6.04 -13.10
C ALA A 29 18.25 4.83 -13.55
N ALA A 30 18.79 4.05 -12.62
CA ALA A 30 19.58 2.85 -12.91
C ALA A 30 18.72 1.60 -13.19
N HIS A 31 17.41 1.67 -12.97
CA HIS A 31 16.49 0.55 -13.14
C HIS A 31 16.08 0.34 -14.61
N HIS A 32 15.98 -0.93 -15.04
CA HIS A 32 15.52 -1.31 -16.37
C HIS A 32 13.99 -1.43 -16.42
N GLY A 33 13.33 -0.29 -16.39
CA GLY A 33 11.89 -0.12 -16.39
C GLY A 33 11.50 1.32 -16.09
N VAL A 34 10.23 1.55 -15.82
CA VAL A 34 9.71 2.87 -15.44
C VAL A 34 9.49 2.90 -13.92
N VAL A 35 10.09 3.87 -13.24
CA VAL A 35 9.96 4.02 -11.78
C VAL A 35 9.30 5.35 -11.43
N GLY A 36 8.23 5.28 -10.66
CA GLY A 36 7.60 6.41 -9.97
C GLY A 36 7.65 6.21 -8.47
N TYR A 37 7.83 7.29 -7.71
CA TYR A 37 7.76 7.22 -6.25
C TYR A 37 7.24 8.52 -5.64
N ALA A 38 6.76 8.43 -4.41
CA ALA A 38 6.44 9.57 -3.56
C ALA A 38 6.88 9.27 -2.12
N VAL A 39 7.48 10.27 -1.47
CA VAL A 39 7.84 10.24 -0.03
C VAL A 39 7.21 11.43 0.65
N ARG A 40 6.56 11.20 1.79
CA ARG A 40 5.91 12.25 2.60
C ARG A 40 6.20 12.04 4.07
N ASP A 41 6.87 12.99 4.68
CA ASP A 41 6.97 13.09 6.14
C ASP A 41 5.66 13.67 6.67
N VAL A 42 4.86 12.82 7.31
CA VAL A 42 3.52 13.17 7.81
C VAL A 42 3.60 14.22 8.92
N ASP A 43 4.62 14.16 9.74
CA ASP A 43 4.80 14.99 10.94
C ASP A 43 5.68 16.21 10.67
N GLY A 44 6.73 16.07 9.84
CA GLY A 44 7.67 17.14 9.49
C GLY A 44 7.33 17.94 8.23
N GLY A 45 6.35 17.48 7.45
CA GLY A 45 5.82 18.17 6.27
C GLY A 45 6.68 18.09 5.00
N ALA A 46 7.85 17.46 5.04
CA ALA A 46 8.67 17.28 3.85
C ALA A 46 7.99 16.31 2.85
N ARG A 47 8.04 16.66 1.56
CA ARG A 47 7.46 15.84 0.49
C ARG A 47 8.26 16.01 -0.80
N PHE A 48 8.48 14.92 -1.49
CA PHE A 48 9.09 14.91 -2.82
C PHE A 48 8.68 13.64 -3.58
N SER A 49 8.76 13.67 -4.88
CA SER A 49 8.35 12.57 -5.74
C SER A 49 9.08 12.60 -7.09
N ARG A 50 9.10 11.44 -7.75
CA ARG A 50 9.49 11.26 -9.15
C ARG A 50 8.32 10.68 -9.91
N ARG A 51 7.94 11.24 -11.06
CA ARG A 51 6.74 10.86 -11.82
C ARG A 51 5.49 10.80 -10.92
N GLY A 52 5.43 11.71 -9.93
CA GLY A 52 4.46 11.66 -8.84
C GLY A 52 3.01 11.71 -9.28
N ASP A 53 2.71 12.37 -10.39
CA ASP A 53 1.36 12.52 -10.96
C ASP A 53 1.15 11.68 -12.23
N GLU A 54 2.15 10.88 -12.63
CA GLU A 54 2.00 9.92 -13.71
C GLU A 54 1.18 8.72 -13.24
N THR A 55 0.31 8.22 -14.13
CA THR A 55 -0.54 7.07 -13.83
C THR A 55 0.23 5.76 -13.98
N PHE A 56 0.18 4.94 -12.93
CA PHE A 56 0.77 3.60 -12.87
C PHE A 56 -0.30 2.52 -12.67
N PRO A 57 -0.09 1.29 -13.17
CA PRO A 57 -0.81 0.11 -12.74
C PRO A 57 -0.51 -0.16 -11.25
N THR A 58 -1.50 -0.66 -10.54
CA THR A 58 -1.38 -0.89 -9.10
C THR A 58 -1.18 -2.35 -8.73
N ALA A 59 -1.59 -3.26 -9.61
CA ALA A 59 -1.83 -4.64 -9.20
C ALA A 59 -2.62 -4.67 -7.87
N SER A 60 -2.24 -5.51 -6.89
CA SER A 60 -2.96 -5.64 -5.61
C SER A 60 -2.87 -4.45 -4.67
N LEU A 61 -2.01 -3.45 -4.91
CA LEU A 61 -1.96 -2.24 -4.08
C LEU A 61 -3.31 -1.50 -4.05
N ILE A 62 -4.13 -1.60 -5.10
CA ILE A 62 -5.46 -0.99 -5.15
C ILE A 62 -6.42 -1.49 -4.06
N LYS A 63 -6.15 -2.64 -3.44
CA LYS A 63 -6.93 -3.20 -2.33
C LYS A 63 -6.98 -2.26 -1.12
N VAL A 64 -6.04 -1.31 -1.01
CA VAL A 64 -6.11 -0.23 -0.01
C VAL A 64 -7.34 0.66 -0.24
N ALA A 65 -7.63 1.02 -1.48
CA ALA A 65 -8.83 1.81 -1.81
C ALA A 65 -10.12 1.01 -1.53
N VAL A 66 -10.10 -0.30 -1.76
CA VAL A 66 -11.21 -1.21 -1.41
C VAL A 66 -11.41 -1.25 0.10
N LEU A 67 -10.32 -1.39 0.89
CA LEU A 67 -10.37 -1.40 2.35
C LEU A 67 -10.95 -0.09 2.91
N VAL A 68 -10.46 1.06 2.42
CA VAL A 68 -10.95 2.39 2.85
C VAL A 68 -12.44 2.55 2.56
N THR A 69 -12.90 2.09 1.40
CA THR A 69 -14.33 2.14 1.04
C THR A 69 -15.17 1.23 1.92
N LEU A 70 -14.69 0.04 2.22
CA LEU A 70 -15.36 -0.89 3.12
C LEU A 70 -15.57 -0.26 4.51
N TYR A 71 -14.51 0.30 5.10
CA TYR A 71 -14.59 0.92 6.41
C TYR A 71 -15.43 2.20 6.41
N ASP A 72 -15.45 2.96 5.31
CA ASP A 72 -16.33 4.12 5.15
C ASP A 72 -17.81 3.72 5.17
N LEU A 73 -18.19 2.68 4.44
CA LEU A 73 -19.55 2.16 4.43
C LEU A 73 -19.97 1.58 5.79
N ALA A 74 -19.04 0.94 6.50
CA ALA A 74 -19.28 0.42 7.83
C ALA A 74 -19.47 1.55 8.87
N GLU A 75 -18.64 2.60 8.81
CA GLU A 75 -18.75 3.77 9.70
C GLU A 75 -20.10 4.48 9.55
N HIS A 76 -20.66 4.49 8.32
CA HIS A 76 -21.96 5.07 8.02
C HIS A 76 -23.12 4.08 8.19
N GLY A 77 -22.90 2.88 8.74
CA GLY A 77 -23.95 1.88 9.00
C GLY A 77 -24.59 1.28 7.75
N GLN A 78 -23.98 1.42 6.57
CA GLN A 78 -24.50 0.87 5.31
C GLN A 78 -24.20 -0.63 5.16
N ILE A 79 -23.17 -1.12 5.83
CA ILE A 79 -22.80 -2.54 5.97
C ILE A 79 -22.29 -2.77 7.39
N SER A 80 -22.25 -4.03 7.83
CA SER A 80 -21.52 -4.42 9.03
C SER A 80 -20.25 -5.19 8.66
N LEU A 81 -19.14 -4.91 9.34
CA LEU A 81 -17.93 -5.72 9.19
C LEU A 81 -18.16 -7.17 9.67
N ASP A 82 -19.16 -7.41 10.49
CA ASP A 82 -19.53 -8.71 11.01
C ASP A 82 -20.61 -9.42 10.14
N ASP A 83 -21.05 -8.77 9.02
CA ASP A 83 -21.95 -9.42 8.05
C ASP A 83 -21.31 -10.69 7.49
N PRO A 84 -22.07 -11.78 7.34
CA PRO A 84 -21.55 -13.01 6.75
C PRO A 84 -21.37 -12.88 5.25
N VAL A 85 -20.30 -13.51 4.75
CA VAL A 85 -20.08 -13.81 3.34
C VAL A 85 -19.81 -15.30 3.21
N THR A 86 -20.50 -15.95 2.27
CA THR A 86 -20.36 -17.38 2.02
C THR A 86 -19.56 -17.59 0.75
N LEU A 87 -18.51 -18.36 0.85
CA LEU A 87 -17.65 -18.73 -0.27
C LEU A 87 -18.36 -19.74 -1.17
N LEU A 88 -18.75 -19.33 -2.38
CA LEU A 88 -19.30 -20.23 -3.39
C LEU A 88 -18.22 -20.72 -4.35
N SER A 89 -18.48 -21.80 -5.06
CA SER A 89 -17.53 -22.34 -6.06
C SER A 89 -17.20 -21.31 -7.15
N ILE A 90 -18.17 -20.48 -7.53
CA ILE A 90 -18.03 -19.47 -8.57
C ILE A 90 -17.14 -18.28 -8.15
N ASP A 91 -17.00 -18.02 -6.84
CA ASP A 91 -16.23 -16.91 -6.32
C ASP A 91 -14.73 -17.18 -6.33
N LYS A 92 -14.36 -18.46 -6.46
CA LYS A 92 -12.98 -18.91 -6.33
C LYS A 92 -12.15 -18.52 -7.54
N VAL A 93 -11.18 -17.66 -7.29
CA VAL A 93 -10.18 -17.24 -8.28
C VAL A 93 -8.78 -17.51 -7.74
N GLY A 94 -7.89 -17.97 -8.62
CA GLY A 94 -6.52 -18.32 -8.26
C GLY A 94 -5.59 -17.12 -8.04
N GLY A 95 -4.31 -17.39 -8.00
CA GLY A 95 -3.24 -16.43 -7.72
C GLY A 95 -2.95 -16.32 -6.21
N SER A 96 -2.94 -15.11 -5.66
CA SER A 96 -2.62 -14.91 -4.23
C SER A 96 -3.77 -15.31 -3.32
N GLY A 97 -3.42 -15.79 -2.12
CA GLY A 97 -4.34 -16.10 -1.04
C GLY A 97 -4.61 -17.58 -0.85
N VAL A 98 -5.57 -17.89 0.00
CA VAL A 98 -5.87 -19.26 0.47
C VAL A 98 -7.33 -19.67 0.25
N LEU A 99 -8.27 -18.70 0.14
CA LEU A 99 -9.71 -19.00 0.10
C LEU A 99 -10.10 -19.88 -1.09
N TYR A 100 -9.44 -19.76 -2.24
CA TYR A 100 -9.76 -20.58 -3.40
C TYR A 100 -9.52 -22.09 -3.16
N ASN A 101 -8.67 -22.45 -2.18
CA ASN A 101 -8.39 -23.84 -1.79
C ASN A 101 -9.39 -24.40 -0.76
N LEU A 102 -10.18 -23.55 -0.09
CA LEU A 102 -11.08 -23.97 0.97
C LEU A 102 -12.39 -24.51 0.37
N HIS A 103 -13.17 -25.26 1.17
CA HIS A 103 -14.43 -25.85 0.67
C HIS A 103 -15.50 -24.76 0.40
N SER A 104 -16.34 -24.98 -0.60
CA SER A 104 -17.51 -24.14 -0.84
C SER A 104 -18.55 -24.33 0.28
N GLY A 105 -19.26 -23.26 0.62
CA GLY A 105 -20.15 -23.22 1.77
C GLY A 105 -19.48 -22.70 3.05
N LEU A 106 -18.15 -22.48 3.07
CA LEU A 106 -17.50 -21.79 4.16
C LEU A 106 -18.08 -20.38 4.31
N THR A 107 -18.43 -20.01 5.53
CA THR A 107 -18.90 -18.66 5.87
C THR A 107 -17.86 -17.97 6.75
N LEU A 108 -17.52 -16.74 6.41
CA LEU A 108 -16.63 -15.86 7.18
C LEU A 108 -17.27 -14.47 7.29
N SER A 109 -16.75 -13.62 8.16
CA SER A 109 -17.21 -12.23 8.22
C SER A 109 -16.59 -11.38 7.10
N VAL A 110 -17.23 -10.28 6.76
CA VAL A 110 -16.65 -9.25 5.86
C VAL A 110 -15.32 -8.75 6.43
N ARG A 111 -15.20 -8.65 7.76
CA ARG A 111 -13.96 -8.33 8.49
C ARG A 111 -12.84 -9.32 8.14
N ASP A 112 -13.11 -10.63 8.28
CA ASP A 112 -12.11 -11.66 8.01
C ASP A 112 -11.73 -11.71 6.53
N ALA A 113 -12.71 -11.52 5.63
CA ALA A 113 -12.43 -11.38 4.20
C ALA A 113 -11.52 -10.18 3.93
N SER A 114 -11.76 -9.04 4.56
CA SER A 114 -10.91 -7.85 4.41
C SER A 114 -9.50 -8.04 5.00
N GLN A 115 -9.40 -8.79 6.09
CA GLN A 115 -8.11 -9.19 6.68
C GLN A 115 -7.29 -10.03 5.69
N LEU A 116 -7.89 -11.08 5.12
CA LEU A 116 -7.23 -11.94 4.13
C LEU A 116 -6.89 -11.18 2.84
N MET A 117 -7.76 -10.27 2.40
CA MET A 117 -7.52 -9.39 1.25
C MET A 117 -6.23 -8.58 1.40
N ILE A 118 -5.94 -8.09 2.58
CA ILE A 118 -4.75 -7.28 2.85
C ILE A 118 -3.55 -8.15 3.22
N GLN A 119 -3.68 -9.02 4.21
CA GLN A 119 -2.58 -9.80 4.76
C GLN A 119 -1.96 -10.71 3.70
N LEU A 120 -2.75 -11.57 3.09
CA LEU A 120 -2.31 -12.54 2.08
C LEU A 120 -2.51 -12.04 0.65
N SER A 121 -2.98 -10.81 0.48
CA SER A 121 -3.40 -10.31 -0.82
C SER A 121 -4.44 -11.24 -1.50
N ASP A 122 -5.31 -11.92 -0.73
CA ASP A 122 -6.22 -12.95 -1.22
C ASP A 122 -7.18 -12.41 -2.29
N ASN A 123 -7.13 -13.01 -3.47
CA ASN A 123 -7.90 -12.58 -4.64
C ASN A 123 -9.39 -12.93 -4.52
N THR A 124 -9.69 -14.11 -4.00
CA THR A 124 -11.08 -14.53 -3.73
C THR A 124 -11.71 -13.65 -2.66
N ALA A 125 -11.00 -13.36 -1.55
CA ALA A 125 -11.45 -12.44 -0.53
C ALA A 125 -11.69 -11.03 -1.09
N THR A 126 -10.82 -10.57 -2.00
CA THR A 126 -11.00 -9.26 -2.66
C THR A 126 -12.31 -9.19 -3.42
N ASN A 127 -12.65 -10.23 -4.17
CA ASN A 127 -13.89 -10.29 -4.94
C ASN A 127 -15.11 -10.33 -4.02
N LEU A 128 -15.10 -11.12 -2.95
CA LEU A 128 -16.17 -11.16 -1.94
C LEU A 128 -16.40 -9.77 -1.30
N VAL A 129 -15.33 -9.03 -0.98
CA VAL A 129 -15.44 -7.65 -0.48
C VAL A 129 -16.00 -6.72 -1.55
N LEU A 130 -15.51 -6.79 -2.80
CA LEU A 130 -15.98 -5.94 -3.90
C LEU A 130 -17.45 -6.19 -4.24
N GLU A 131 -17.98 -7.40 -4.06
CA GLU A 131 -19.41 -7.69 -4.21
C GLU A 131 -20.26 -6.96 -3.16
N LYS A 132 -19.76 -6.86 -1.93
CA LYS A 132 -20.44 -6.12 -0.86
C LYS A 132 -20.45 -4.60 -1.08
N ILE A 133 -19.32 -4.04 -1.52
CA ILE A 133 -19.15 -2.58 -1.59
C ILE A 133 -19.36 -1.99 -2.99
N SER A 134 -19.17 -2.75 -4.05
CA SER A 134 -19.11 -2.38 -5.47
C SER A 134 -17.90 -1.51 -5.88
N ILE A 135 -17.48 -1.66 -7.14
CA ILE A 135 -16.42 -0.86 -7.76
C ILE A 135 -16.81 0.62 -7.86
N GLY A 136 -18.09 0.89 -8.15
CA GLY A 136 -18.60 2.27 -8.26
C GLY A 136 -18.50 3.05 -6.96
N ARG A 137 -18.79 2.42 -5.81
CA ARG A 137 -18.63 3.08 -4.50
C ARG A 137 -17.18 3.33 -4.16
N THR A 138 -16.27 2.43 -4.57
CA THR A 138 -14.82 2.65 -4.41
C THR A 138 -14.37 3.89 -5.20
N ALA A 139 -14.83 4.06 -6.43
CA ALA A 139 -14.55 5.25 -7.22
C ALA A 139 -15.09 6.52 -6.55
N ALA A 140 -16.35 6.51 -6.10
CA ALA A 140 -16.98 7.64 -5.42
C ALA A 140 -16.24 8.03 -4.11
N LYS A 141 -15.79 7.04 -3.33
CA LYS A 141 -15.00 7.30 -2.12
C LYS A 141 -13.65 7.93 -2.45
N MET A 142 -12.94 7.42 -3.45
CA MET A 142 -11.68 8.04 -3.90
C MET A 142 -11.89 9.47 -4.40
N ASP A 143 -12.96 9.74 -5.15
CA ASP A 143 -13.31 11.10 -5.59
C ASP A 143 -13.56 12.04 -4.41
N SER A 144 -14.27 11.59 -3.38
CA SER A 144 -14.54 12.39 -2.17
C SER A 144 -13.27 12.77 -1.41
N LEU A 145 -12.21 11.95 -1.52
CA LEU A 145 -10.89 12.23 -0.95
C LEU A 145 -9.97 13.02 -1.89
N GLY A 146 -10.45 13.40 -3.08
CA GLY A 146 -9.68 14.11 -4.10
C GLY A 146 -8.71 13.22 -4.90
N LEU A 147 -8.84 11.89 -4.82
CA LEU A 147 -7.95 10.89 -5.43
C LEU A 147 -8.53 10.38 -6.76
N ARG A 148 -8.62 11.27 -7.74
CA ARG A 148 -9.36 11.04 -8.99
C ARG A 148 -8.68 10.06 -9.95
N SER A 149 -7.40 9.82 -9.82
CA SER A 149 -6.65 8.85 -10.62
C SER A 149 -6.66 7.44 -10.03
N THR A 150 -7.08 7.30 -8.76
CA THR A 150 -7.10 6.02 -8.04
C THR A 150 -8.40 5.29 -8.34
N ARG A 151 -8.33 4.19 -9.13
CA ARG A 151 -9.49 3.45 -9.62
C ARG A 151 -9.29 1.95 -9.59
N VAL A 152 -10.30 1.22 -9.13
CA VAL A 152 -10.48 -0.22 -9.39
C VAL A 152 -11.18 -0.36 -10.74
N HIS A 153 -10.72 -1.26 -11.59
CA HIS A 153 -11.31 -1.44 -12.91
C HIS A 153 -12.24 -2.64 -13.02
N HIS A 154 -11.94 -3.73 -12.31
CA HIS A 154 -12.70 -5.00 -12.38
C HIS A 154 -12.46 -5.83 -11.12
N GLN A 155 -13.21 -6.92 -10.97
CA GLN A 155 -12.91 -7.96 -9.99
C GLN A 155 -11.67 -8.75 -10.42
N VAL A 156 -10.92 -9.25 -9.45
CA VAL A 156 -9.66 -9.96 -9.70
C VAL A 156 -9.91 -11.20 -10.57
N MET A 157 -9.11 -11.40 -11.60
CA MET A 157 -9.22 -12.50 -12.60
C MET A 157 -10.54 -12.52 -13.42
N LEU A 158 -11.44 -11.56 -13.21
CA LEU A 158 -12.75 -11.50 -13.86
C LEU A 158 -12.91 -10.29 -14.81
N ARG A 159 -11.79 -9.80 -15.37
CA ARG A 159 -11.77 -8.60 -16.23
C ARG A 159 -12.81 -8.63 -17.35
N GLN A 160 -12.97 -9.77 -18.04
CA GLN A 160 -13.88 -9.90 -19.18
C GLN A 160 -15.34 -9.64 -18.80
N TYR A 161 -15.73 -9.97 -17.58
CA TYR A 161 -17.12 -9.94 -17.11
C TYR A 161 -17.47 -8.71 -16.26
N THR A 162 -16.50 -8.17 -15.55
CA THR A 162 -16.74 -7.19 -14.49
C THR A 162 -16.08 -5.83 -14.73
N SER A 163 -15.35 -5.64 -15.86
CA SER A 163 -14.66 -4.38 -16.14
C SER A 163 -15.64 -3.23 -16.37
N VAL A 164 -15.49 -2.18 -15.54
CA VAL A 164 -16.22 -0.92 -15.65
C VAL A 164 -15.52 0.11 -16.54
N ALA A 165 -14.28 -0.18 -17.00
CA ALA A 165 -13.45 0.70 -17.79
C ALA A 165 -12.49 -0.11 -18.69
N ARG A 166 -12.98 -0.67 -19.80
CA ARG A 166 -12.24 -1.64 -20.64
C ARG A 166 -10.87 -1.15 -21.07
N ASP A 167 -10.78 -0.01 -21.73
CA ASP A 167 -9.51 0.55 -22.23
C ASP A 167 -8.51 0.79 -21.11
N SER A 168 -8.99 1.28 -19.96
CA SER A 168 -8.16 1.50 -18.78
C SER A 168 -7.68 0.18 -18.15
N SER A 169 -8.55 -0.84 -18.12
CA SER A 169 -8.21 -2.15 -17.56
C SER A 169 -7.26 -2.96 -18.48
N GLU A 170 -7.30 -2.73 -19.79
CA GLU A 170 -6.31 -3.29 -20.73
C GLU A 170 -4.92 -2.70 -20.50
N LYS A 171 -4.87 -1.40 -20.25
CA LYS A 171 -3.61 -0.67 -20.06
C LYS A 171 -3.00 -0.83 -18.66
N TYR A 172 -3.84 -0.87 -17.62
CA TYR A 172 -3.41 -0.78 -16.22
C TYR A 172 -3.83 -1.99 -15.35
N GLY A 173 -4.46 -3.00 -15.94
CA GLY A 173 -4.89 -4.19 -15.21
C GLY A 173 -5.98 -3.92 -14.18
N LEU A 174 -5.86 -4.52 -13.00
CA LEU A 174 -6.83 -4.49 -11.90
C LEU A 174 -7.21 -3.08 -11.46
N GLY A 175 -6.25 -2.18 -11.46
CA GLY A 175 -6.48 -0.80 -11.04
C GLY A 175 -5.32 0.12 -11.38
N LYS A 176 -5.55 1.41 -11.21
CA LYS A 176 -4.57 2.47 -11.45
C LYS A 176 -4.55 3.49 -10.32
N THR A 177 -3.42 4.17 -10.19
CA THR A 177 -3.23 5.33 -9.30
C THR A 177 -2.04 6.16 -9.76
N THR A 178 -1.72 7.23 -9.02
CA THR A 178 -0.43 7.92 -9.12
C THR A 178 0.34 7.77 -7.81
N PRO A 179 1.68 7.84 -7.80
CA PRO A 179 2.47 7.83 -6.57
C PRO A 179 2.00 8.87 -5.55
N ASN A 180 1.67 10.09 -6.01
CA ASN A 180 1.20 11.16 -5.14
C ASN A 180 -0.19 10.89 -4.56
N GLU A 181 -1.13 10.32 -5.31
CA GLU A 181 -2.47 10.00 -4.80
C GLU A 181 -2.43 8.86 -3.79
N MET A 182 -1.67 7.80 -4.06
CA MET A 182 -1.55 6.70 -3.10
C MET A 182 -0.83 7.17 -1.81
N ALA A 183 0.22 7.98 -1.94
CA ALA A 183 0.86 8.60 -0.78
C ALA A 183 -0.09 9.54 -0.02
N GLN A 184 -0.99 10.24 -0.72
CA GLN A 184 -2.03 11.05 -0.08
C GLN A 184 -3.02 10.19 0.69
N LEU A 185 -3.44 9.05 0.14
CA LEU A 185 -4.35 8.12 0.82
C LEU A 185 -3.75 7.61 2.14
N PHE A 186 -2.50 7.14 2.12
CA PHE A 186 -1.79 6.72 3.34
C PHE A 186 -1.56 7.88 4.32
N THR A 187 -1.34 9.10 3.81
CA THR A 187 -1.23 10.30 4.66
C THR A 187 -2.55 10.60 5.37
N LEU A 188 -3.68 10.51 4.66
CA LEU A 188 -5.01 10.68 5.24
C LEU A 188 -5.29 9.62 6.31
N LEU A 189 -4.98 8.34 6.06
CA LEU A 189 -5.06 7.26 7.04
C LEU A 189 -4.22 7.58 8.29
N ALA A 190 -2.97 8.00 8.11
CA ALA A 190 -2.06 8.34 9.21
C ALA A 190 -2.56 9.53 10.05
N GLN A 191 -3.36 10.41 9.45
CA GLN A 191 -3.94 11.60 10.09
C GLN A 191 -5.35 11.38 10.66
N GLY A 192 -5.94 10.19 10.48
CA GLY A 192 -7.32 9.92 10.88
C GLY A 192 -8.37 10.67 10.05
N LYS A 193 -8.09 10.94 8.77
CA LYS A 193 -8.88 11.79 7.86
C LYS A 193 -9.39 11.07 6.60
N ALA A 194 -9.12 9.77 6.44
CA ALA A 194 -9.64 9.01 5.32
C ALA A 194 -11.12 8.63 5.54
N VAL A 195 -11.46 8.21 6.75
CA VAL A 195 -12.82 7.88 7.19
C VAL A 195 -13.12 8.53 8.54
N SER A 196 -12.53 8.00 9.61
CA SER A 196 -12.56 8.53 10.98
C SER A 196 -11.28 8.11 11.71
N PRO A 197 -10.87 8.78 12.79
CA PRO A 197 -9.67 8.38 13.54
C PRO A 197 -9.70 6.92 14.00
N LYS A 198 -10.88 6.40 14.39
CA LYS A 198 -11.08 5.01 14.82
C LYS A 198 -10.97 4.04 13.65
N ALA A 199 -11.66 4.30 12.55
CA ALA A 199 -11.64 3.45 11.36
C ALA A 199 -10.25 3.43 10.71
N ASP A 200 -9.60 4.58 10.61
CA ASP A 200 -8.27 4.73 10.02
C ASP A 200 -7.21 3.98 10.83
N SER A 201 -7.28 4.06 12.18
CA SER A 201 -6.41 3.28 13.05
C SER A 201 -6.63 1.76 12.89
N ALA A 202 -7.87 1.31 12.75
CA ALA A 202 -8.18 -0.09 12.50
C ALA A 202 -7.64 -0.55 11.14
N MET A 203 -7.81 0.25 10.08
CA MET A 203 -7.26 -0.06 8.76
C MET A 203 -5.72 -0.11 8.75
N LEU A 204 -5.06 0.81 9.46
CA LEU A 204 -3.60 0.77 9.60
C LEU A 204 -3.15 -0.50 10.32
N ALA A 205 -3.87 -0.94 11.36
CA ALA A 205 -3.58 -2.20 12.04
C ALA A 205 -3.72 -3.43 11.10
N VAL A 206 -4.72 -3.43 10.20
CA VAL A 206 -4.86 -4.46 9.16
C VAL A 206 -3.68 -4.39 8.18
N LEU A 207 -3.27 -3.20 7.74
CA LEU A 207 -2.14 -3.01 6.82
C LEU A 207 -0.79 -3.40 7.43
N GLU A 208 -0.65 -3.37 8.76
CA GLU A 208 0.54 -3.85 9.47
C GLU A 208 0.69 -5.37 9.46
N THR A 209 -0.37 -6.11 9.10
CA THR A 209 -0.34 -7.57 9.01
C THR A 209 0.05 -8.10 7.62
N ASN A 210 0.38 -7.22 6.66
CA ASN A 210 0.78 -7.67 5.32
C ASN A 210 2.00 -8.59 5.40
N ASP A 211 1.86 -9.82 4.89
CA ASP A 211 2.88 -10.87 5.00
C ASP A 211 3.99 -10.74 3.93
N ASP A 212 3.79 -9.92 2.89
CA ASP A 212 4.78 -9.73 1.83
C ASP A 212 5.87 -8.74 2.26
N SER A 213 7.00 -9.27 2.68
CA SER A 213 8.17 -8.52 3.14
C SER A 213 9.26 -8.31 2.09
N GLU A 214 9.00 -8.64 0.81
CA GLU A 214 10.04 -8.75 -0.20
C GLU A 214 10.30 -7.46 -1.01
N LEU A 215 9.56 -6.38 -0.73
CA LEU A 215 9.66 -5.11 -1.44
C LEU A 215 10.26 -4.00 -0.55
N LEU A 216 9.52 -2.96 -0.25
CA LEU A 216 10.03 -1.78 0.50
C LEU A 216 10.58 -2.12 1.88
N VAL A 217 10.02 -3.11 2.54
CA VAL A 217 10.42 -3.49 3.91
C VAL A 217 11.52 -4.55 3.96
N ARG A 218 11.96 -5.06 2.82
CA ARG A 218 12.90 -6.18 2.67
C ARG A 218 14.19 -6.05 3.51
N ALA A 219 14.73 -4.84 3.61
CA ALA A 219 15.98 -4.56 4.35
C ALA A 219 15.72 -4.04 5.77
N LEU A 220 14.48 -4.13 6.27
CA LEU A 220 14.08 -3.59 7.56
C LEU A 220 13.81 -4.72 8.55
N SER A 221 14.39 -4.61 9.75
CA SER A 221 14.13 -5.53 10.85
C SER A 221 13.61 -4.76 12.06
N ASN A 222 12.53 -5.25 12.67
CA ASN A 222 11.87 -4.62 13.82
C ASN A 222 11.42 -3.16 13.58
N VAL A 223 11.16 -2.80 12.33
CA VAL A 223 10.53 -1.53 11.96
C VAL A 223 9.06 -1.78 11.70
N ARG A 224 8.19 -1.10 12.44
CA ARG A 224 6.74 -1.17 12.23
C ARG A 224 6.39 -0.45 10.94
N VAL A 225 5.65 -1.13 10.05
CA VAL A 225 5.19 -0.57 8.78
C VAL A 225 3.77 -1.05 8.49
N ALA A 226 2.87 -0.13 8.18
CA ALA A 226 1.56 -0.43 7.64
C ALA A 226 1.63 -0.27 6.13
N HIS A 227 1.59 -1.37 5.36
CA HIS A 227 1.80 -1.30 3.91
C HIS A 227 0.96 -2.30 3.11
N LYS A 228 0.94 -2.11 1.80
CA LYS A 228 0.38 -3.06 0.87
C LYS A 228 1.22 -3.14 -0.38
N THR A 229 1.49 -4.37 -0.80
CA THR A 229 2.22 -4.70 -2.02
C THR A 229 1.28 -5.01 -3.19
N GLY A 230 1.83 -4.95 -4.39
CA GLY A 230 1.16 -5.39 -5.61
C GLY A 230 2.17 -5.89 -6.64
N ALA A 231 1.86 -7.01 -7.28
CA ALA A 231 2.69 -7.63 -8.30
C ALA A 231 1.85 -8.13 -9.48
N ASP A 232 2.39 -7.94 -10.67
CA ASP A 232 1.95 -8.53 -11.94
C ASP A 232 3.22 -8.81 -12.77
N ASP A 233 3.10 -9.34 -13.97
CA ASP A 233 4.27 -9.80 -14.74
C ASP A 233 5.38 -8.74 -14.82
N ASP A 234 5.08 -7.55 -15.30
CA ASP A 234 6.04 -6.45 -15.44
C ASP A 234 5.85 -5.31 -14.43
N VAL A 235 5.05 -5.53 -13.38
CA VAL A 235 4.67 -4.52 -12.37
C VAL A 235 5.07 -4.97 -10.97
N ARG A 236 5.70 -4.09 -10.20
CA ARG A 236 5.83 -4.19 -8.74
C ARG A 236 5.47 -2.85 -8.11
N THR A 237 4.65 -2.90 -7.09
CA THR A 237 4.22 -1.70 -6.35
C THR A 237 4.23 -1.99 -4.86
N ASP A 238 4.61 -1.02 -4.07
CA ASP A 238 4.46 -1.05 -2.63
C ASP A 238 4.28 0.37 -2.10
N CYS A 239 3.36 0.52 -1.17
CA CYS A 239 3.15 1.79 -0.49
C CYS A 239 2.80 1.55 0.96
N GLY A 240 3.41 2.32 1.87
CA GLY A 240 3.19 2.15 3.29
C GLY A 240 3.53 3.35 4.14
N LEU A 241 3.01 3.30 5.36
CA LEU A 241 3.33 4.21 6.47
C LEU A 241 4.42 3.55 7.33
N PHE A 242 5.60 4.13 7.33
CA PHE A 242 6.75 3.71 8.13
C PHE A 242 6.74 4.48 9.46
N TYR A 243 6.74 3.76 10.57
CA TYR A 243 6.82 4.33 11.92
C TYR A 243 8.29 4.50 12.33
N LEU A 244 8.94 5.50 11.75
CA LEU A 244 10.32 5.91 12.03
C LEU A 244 10.34 6.97 13.16
N LYS A 245 11.42 7.73 13.34
CA LYS A 245 11.45 8.84 14.31
C LYS A 245 10.34 9.88 14.03
N THR A 246 9.95 10.01 12.77
CA THR A 246 8.70 10.62 12.33
C THR A 246 7.92 9.60 11.52
N ARG A 247 6.61 9.82 11.28
CA ARG A 247 5.80 8.96 10.43
C ARG A 247 6.04 9.34 8.97
N VAL A 248 6.50 8.38 8.17
CA VAL A 248 6.86 8.62 6.77
C VAL A 248 6.07 7.71 5.85
N VAL A 249 5.33 8.28 4.91
CA VAL A 249 4.71 7.53 3.82
C VAL A 249 5.71 7.37 2.69
N VAL A 250 5.87 6.14 2.22
CA VAL A 250 6.73 5.78 1.09
C VAL A 250 5.92 4.96 0.12
N CYS A 251 5.83 5.42 -1.13
CA CYS A 251 5.20 4.68 -2.22
C CYS A 251 6.19 4.55 -3.37
N VAL A 252 6.40 3.34 -3.87
CA VAL A 252 7.23 3.05 -5.03
C VAL A 252 6.44 2.19 -6.01
N PHE A 253 6.50 2.57 -7.26
CA PHE A 253 5.85 1.91 -8.39
C PHE A 253 6.89 1.61 -9.46
N THR A 254 6.92 0.38 -9.92
CA THR A 254 7.68 -0.01 -11.11
C THR A 254 6.74 -0.61 -12.15
N ASN A 255 6.99 -0.29 -13.41
CA ASN A 255 6.21 -0.76 -14.55
C ASN A 255 7.15 -0.99 -15.74
N LYS A 256 6.75 -1.86 -16.67
CA LYS A 256 7.58 -2.24 -17.82
C LYS A 256 8.94 -2.76 -17.39
N ASN A 257 8.96 -3.52 -16.30
CA ASN A 257 10.19 -4.12 -15.79
C ASN A 257 10.77 -5.10 -16.80
N ALA A 258 12.06 -4.96 -17.12
CA ALA A 258 12.74 -5.92 -17.98
C ALA A 258 12.92 -7.28 -17.29
N ASP A 259 13.15 -7.27 -15.97
CA ASP A 259 13.21 -8.49 -15.15
C ASP A 259 11.82 -8.85 -14.62
N GLN A 260 11.14 -9.75 -15.32
CA GLN A 260 9.78 -10.22 -15.02
C GLN A 260 9.75 -11.55 -14.23
N ARG A 261 10.90 -12.00 -13.75
CA ARG A 261 10.99 -13.28 -13.03
C ARG A 261 10.22 -13.21 -11.71
N TRP A 262 9.49 -14.27 -11.42
CA TRP A 262 8.79 -14.48 -10.15
C TRP A 262 9.73 -15.12 -9.12
N ILE A 263 10.79 -14.40 -8.76
CA ILE A 263 11.77 -14.79 -7.74
C ILE A 263 12.01 -13.63 -6.79
N VAL A 264 12.41 -13.92 -5.57
CA VAL A 264 12.69 -12.94 -4.51
C VAL A 264 13.74 -11.90 -4.92
N ASP A 265 14.75 -12.30 -5.73
CA ASP A 265 15.88 -11.47 -6.15
C ASP A 265 15.73 -10.87 -7.56
N ASN A 266 14.52 -10.62 -8.01
CA ASN A 266 14.35 -9.85 -9.23
C ASN A 266 14.75 -8.38 -9.04
N GLU A 267 15.07 -7.70 -10.15
CA GLU A 267 15.58 -6.34 -10.11
C GLU A 267 14.63 -5.34 -9.42
N PRO A 268 13.31 -5.30 -9.74
CA PRO A 268 12.42 -4.33 -9.11
C PRO A 268 12.24 -4.55 -7.60
N GLN A 269 12.25 -5.80 -7.10
CA GLN A 269 12.18 -6.06 -5.66
C GLN A 269 13.44 -5.59 -4.93
N ARG A 270 14.62 -5.84 -5.51
CA ARG A 270 15.88 -5.32 -4.95
C ARG A 270 15.92 -3.79 -4.95
N LEU A 271 15.47 -3.15 -6.04
CA LEU A 271 15.35 -1.69 -6.10
C LEU A 271 14.49 -1.15 -4.95
N MET A 272 13.30 -1.71 -4.77
CA MET A 272 12.37 -1.26 -3.73
C MET A 272 12.95 -1.46 -2.33
N GLY A 273 13.58 -2.59 -2.04
CA GLY A 273 14.25 -2.82 -0.76
C GLY A 273 15.35 -1.80 -0.48
N ARG A 274 16.17 -1.45 -1.49
CA ARG A 274 17.15 -0.39 -1.36
C ARG A 274 16.52 0.99 -1.12
N MET A 275 15.46 1.32 -1.84
CA MET A 275 14.76 2.59 -1.64
C MET A 275 14.13 2.70 -0.24
N GLY A 276 13.51 1.61 0.26
CA GLY A 276 12.99 1.55 1.63
C GLY A 276 14.07 1.71 2.69
N ALA A 277 15.22 1.05 2.50
CA ALA A 277 16.39 1.18 3.37
C ALA A 277 16.91 2.62 3.43
N GLU A 278 17.08 3.29 2.28
CA GLU A 278 17.55 4.68 2.21
C GLU A 278 16.61 5.63 2.96
N VAL A 279 15.29 5.45 2.81
CA VAL A 279 14.30 6.25 3.56
C VAL A 279 14.42 5.97 5.06
N ALA A 280 14.48 4.70 5.48
CA ALA A 280 14.58 4.37 6.90
C ALA A 280 15.89 4.87 7.53
N MET A 281 17.01 4.83 6.82
CA MET A 281 18.28 5.41 7.27
C MET A 281 18.18 6.94 7.40
N ALA A 282 17.59 7.63 6.44
CA ALA A 282 17.49 9.08 6.44
C ALA A 282 16.60 9.63 7.57
N PHE A 283 15.48 8.98 7.85
CA PHE A 283 14.54 9.39 8.89
C PHE A 283 14.83 8.77 10.27
N GLY A 284 15.67 7.73 10.31
CA GLY A 284 16.09 7.03 11.53
C GLY A 284 15.02 6.11 12.11
N THR A 285 15.43 4.91 12.46
CA THR A 285 14.56 3.92 13.09
C THR A 285 14.28 4.23 14.57
N THR A 286 13.23 3.62 15.12
CA THR A 286 12.86 3.71 16.53
C THR A 286 13.15 2.39 17.24
N GLY A 287 13.40 2.45 18.55
CA GLY A 287 13.57 1.25 19.40
C GLY A 287 14.70 0.36 18.91
N LYS A 288 14.39 -0.92 18.66
CA LYS A 288 15.33 -1.95 18.16
C LYS A 288 15.33 -2.09 16.63
N GLY A 289 14.67 -1.16 15.92
CA GLY A 289 14.62 -1.18 14.47
C GLY A 289 15.99 -1.03 13.85
N THR A 290 16.33 -1.88 12.88
CA THR A 290 17.58 -1.88 12.14
C THR A 290 17.34 -1.86 10.64
N VAL A 291 18.32 -1.38 9.90
CA VAL A 291 18.32 -1.38 8.45
C VAL A 291 19.56 -2.16 8.02
N GLU A 292 19.37 -3.20 7.24
CA GLU A 292 20.47 -3.89 6.59
C GLU A 292 21.01 -3.01 5.46
N LYS A 293 22.35 -2.91 5.38
CA LYS A 293 22.94 -2.19 4.25
C LYS A 293 22.68 -2.97 2.96
N PRO A 294 22.06 -2.34 1.97
CA PRO A 294 21.74 -2.98 0.68
C PRO A 294 22.97 -3.30 -0.16
#